data_c661822e8551515dbeec33b13efbca22
#
_entry.id   c661822e8551515dbeec33b13efbca22
#
_cell.length_a   1.000
_cell.length_b   1.000
_cell.length_c   1.000
_cell.angle_alpha   90.00
_cell.angle_beta   90.00
_cell.angle_gamma   90.00
#
_symmetry.space_group_name_H-M   'P 1'
#
loop_
_entity.id
_entity.type
_entity.pdbx_description
1 polymer ?
#
loop_
_entity_poly.entity_id
_entity_poly.type
_entity_poly.pdbx_seq_one_letter_code
_entity_poly.pdbx_strand_id
1 'polypeptide(L)'
;MRYVAAIDVGGTFIKAALVSENLEIIEKSSTDTPKNDLTGEATATAIAELVKSFESKHPVDAVGFAVPGAIDEVHGVVRWAGNLQWKNIPIRALVEKATHKPVAFKHDVRTGMVAEQRKGAAHGFNQSIFIPIGTGFAAAFVIDGEIRSSDGYAGEIGHVNVGGPRACVCGKSGCLEAISSALAISNNYREKSGKDLTSAEIVAAAEQGDATAQEVWNEAVHFIGVAIEMLITTLAPEVIVFGGGVSKAGNSLLAPLEKYLDDRLTFQRRPELRIAHFGSAAGTIGCALIAFDRINS
;
A
#
# COMPACT_ATOMS: atom_id res chain seq x y z
N MET A 1 21.37 6.18 20.24
CA MET A 1 20.41 6.24 19.11
C MET A 1 20.06 4.82 18.73
N ARG A 2 18.76 4.50 18.69
CA ARG A 2 18.27 3.17 18.32
C ARG A 2 17.99 3.09 16.83
N TYR A 3 18.16 1.90 16.29
CA TYR A 3 17.91 1.65 14.87
C TYR A 3 17.10 0.38 14.70
N VAL A 4 16.24 0.36 13.69
CA VAL A 4 15.42 -0.79 13.32
C VAL A 4 15.55 -1.09 11.83
N ALA A 5 15.43 -2.37 11.47
CA ALA A 5 15.31 -2.76 10.08
C ALA A 5 13.82 -2.72 9.67
N ALA A 6 13.51 -1.92 8.68
CA ALA A 6 12.19 -1.81 8.07
C ALA A 6 12.18 -2.56 6.73
N ILE A 7 11.35 -3.58 6.60
CA ILE A 7 11.36 -4.54 5.49
C ILE A 7 9.99 -4.54 4.80
N ASP A 8 9.98 -4.44 3.49
CA ASP A 8 8.78 -4.56 2.64
C ASP A 8 8.97 -5.76 1.69
N VAL A 9 8.19 -6.82 1.92
CA VAL A 9 8.26 -8.07 1.15
C VAL A 9 7.26 -8.01 0.01
N GLY A 10 7.73 -7.69 -1.18
CA GLY A 10 6.93 -7.75 -2.41
C GLY A 10 7.08 -9.07 -3.15
N GLY A 11 6.26 -9.30 -4.18
CA GLY A 11 6.33 -10.52 -5.00
C GLY A 11 7.59 -10.64 -5.88
N THR A 12 8.32 -9.54 -6.10
CA THR A 12 9.53 -9.52 -6.94
C THR A 12 10.78 -9.16 -6.15
N PHE A 13 10.68 -8.19 -5.26
CA PHE A 13 11.79 -7.69 -4.45
C PHE A 13 11.40 -7.61 -2.97
N ILE A 14 12.37 -7.89 -2.12
CA ILE A 14 12.35 -7.53 -0.70
C ILE A 14 13.14 -6.24 -0.58
N LYS A 15 12.48 -5.17 -0.17
CA LYS A 15 13.11 -3.88 0.08
C LYS A 15 13.36 -3.71 1.56
N ALA A 16 14.52 -3.20 1.91
CA ALA A 16 14.93 -2.99 3.30
C ALA A 16 15.48 -1.59 3.50
N ALA A 17 15.27 -1.05 4.69
CA ALA A 17 15.90 0.18 5.13
C ALA A 17 16.30 0.07 6.59
N LEU A 18 17.47 0.62 6.93
CA LEU A 18 17.84 0.91 8.29
C LEU A 18 17.28 2.28 8.66
N VAL A 19 16.48 2.34 9.73
CA VAL A 19 15.77 3.56 10.13
C VAL A 19 16.11 3.90 11.57
N SER A 20 16.46 5.16 11.84
CA SER A 20 16.72 5.67 13.18
C SER A 20 15.44 5.94 13.98
N GLU A 21 15.55 6.09 15.30
CA GLU A 21 14.41 6.48 16.17
C GLU A 21 13.78 7.83 15.81
N ASN A 22 14.51 8.70 15.08
CA ASN A 22 14.00 9.94 14.53
C ASN A 22 13.29 9.75 13.17
N LEU A 23 13.09 8.50 12.73
CA LEU A 23 12.51 8.13 11.44
C LEU A 23 13.33 8.55 10.21
N GLU A 24 14.63 8.76 10.39
CA GLU A 24 15.55 9.01 9.29
C GLU A 24 15.97 7.67 8.66
N ILE A 25 15.86 7.58 7.34
CA ILE A 25 16.34 6.44 6.58
C ILE A 25 17.85 6.59 6.40
N ILE A 26 18.62 5.76 7.12
CA ILE A 26 20.09 5.81 7.14
C ILE A 26 20.68 5.07 5.94
N GLU A 27 20.12 3.90 5.62
CA GLU A 27 20.58 3.07 4.51
C GLU A 27 19.40 2.34 3.87
N LYS A 28 19.50 2.07 2.58
CA LYS A 28 18.54 1.24 1.83
C LYS A 28 19.26 0.07 1.20
N SER A 29 18.60 -1.08 1.16
CA SER A 29 19.05 -2.28 0.48
C SER A 29 17.86 -3.01 -0.14
N SER A 30 18.13 -3.92 -1.04
CA SER A 30 17.09 -4.79 -1.60
C SER A 30 17.69 -6.08 -2.11
N THR A 31 16.87 -7.12 -2.18
CA THR A 31 17.20 -8.39 -2.80
C THR A 31 15.99 -8.93 -3.55
N ASP A 32 16.20 -9.86 -4.45
CA ASP A 32 15.11 -10.56 -5.11
C ASP A 32 14.29 -11.37 -4.09
N THR A 33 12.98 -11.40 -4.25
CA THR A 33 12.13 -12.30 -3.47
C THR A 33 12.37 -13.74 -3.95
N PRO A 34 12.71 -14.68 -3.04
CA PRO A 34 12.92 -16.06 -3.38
C PRO A 34 11.73 -16.66 -4.13
N LYS A 35 11.99 -17.28 -5.28
CA LYS A 35 10.95 -17.96 -6.08
C LYS A 35 10.67 -19.35 -5.51
N ASN A 36 9.40 -19.77 -5.60
CA ASN A 36 8.96 -21.09 -5.15
C ASN A 36 9.24 -21.38 -3.66
N ASP A 37 9.30 -20.34 -2.84
CA ASP A 37 9.47 -20.45 -1.39
C ASP A 37 8.12 -20.77 -0.73
N LEU A 38 7.68 -22.01 -0.82
CA LEU A 38 6.39 -22.46 -0.29
C LEU A 38 6.35 -22.56 1.25
N THR A 39 7.48 -22.41 1.91
CA THR A 39 7.63 -22.52 3.38
C THR A 39 7.88 -21.18 4.06
N GLY A 40 8.31 -20.16 3.35
CA GLY A 40 8.74 -18.86 3.88
C GLY A 40 10.16 -18.86 4.46
N GLU A 41 10.85 -20.00 4.47
CA GLU A 41 12.19 -20.12 5.09
C GLU A 41 13.25 -19.38 4.27
N ALA A 42 13.20 -19.48 2.94
CA ALA A 42 14.15 -18.77 2.08
C ALA A 42 13.95 -17.25 2.19
N THR A 43 12.71 -16.79 2.28
CA THR A 43 12.39 -15.37 2.51
C THR A 43 12.87 -14.89 3.87
N ALA A 44 12.66 -15.66 4.93
CA ALA A 44 13.17 -15.34 6.27
C ALA A 44 14.70 -15.26 6.28
N THR A 45 15.41 -16.15 5.57
CA THR A 45 16.86 -16.12 5.40
C THR A 45 17.31 -14.86 4.65
N ALA A 46 16.66 -14.50 3.54
CA ALA A 46 16.98 -13.29 2.80
C ALA A 46 16.78 -12.02 3.65
N ILE A 47 15.72 -11.97 4.47
CA ILE A 47 15.52 -10.89 5.45
C ILE A 47 16.67 -10.84 6.45
N ALA A 48 17.10 -11.99 6.99
CA ALA A 48 18.20 -12.06 7.97
C ALA A 48 19.53 -11.57 7.35
N GLU A 49 19.80 -11.89 6.11
CA GLU A 49 20.98 -11.40 5.39
C GLU A 49 20.96 -9.86 5.22
N LEU A 50 19.80 -9.28 4.88
CA LEU A 50 19.64 -7.83 4.82
C LEU A 50 19.85 -7.18 6.19
N VAL A 51 19.27 -7.73 7.26
CA VAL A 51 19.48 -7.26 8.64
C VAL A 51 20.95 -7.33 9.01
N LYS A 52 21.62 -8.45 8.74
CA LYS A 52 23.05 -8.63 9.02
C LYS A 52 23.93 -7.62 8.26
N SER A 53 23.55 -7.26 7.04
CA SER A 53 24.28 -6.24 6.29
C SER A 53 24.23 -4.87 6.98
N PHE A 54 23.09 -4.50 7.57
CA PHE A 54 22.97 -3.28 8.36
C PHE A 54 23.75 -3.35 9.68
N GLU A 55 23.75 -4.52 10.34
CA GLU A 55 24.46 -4.73 11.61
C GLU A 55 25.98 -4.57 11.49
N SER A 56 26.51 -4.70 10.28
CA SER A 56 27.95 -4.44 10.03
C SER A 56 28.35 -2.97 10.28
N LYS A 57 27.36 -2.04 10.31
CA LYS A 57 27.58 -0.60 10.43
C LYS A 57 26.90 0.00 11.67
N HIS A 58 25.71 -0.47 12.02
CA HIS A 58 24.88 0.05 13.11
C HIS A 58 24.17 -1.11 13.82
N PRO A 59 23.98 -1.06 15.16
CA PRO A 59 23.18 -2.06 15.85
C PRO A 59 21.73 -2.02 15.34
N VAL A 60 21.11 -3.19 15.13
CA VAL A 60 19.69 -3.31 14.78
C VAL A 60 18.95 -3.86 15.99
N ASP A 61 18.05 -3.06 16.56
CA ASP A 61 17.35 -3.41 17.81
C ASP A 61 16.11 -4.28 17.58
N ALA A 62 15.44 -4.10 16.42
CA ALA A 62 14.27 -4.89 16.03
C ALA A 62 14.07 -4.88 14.51
N VAL A 63 13.20 -5.76 14.05
CA VAL A 63 12.76 -5.85 12.66
C VAL A 63 11.26 -5.57 12.58
N GLY A 64 10.86 -4.61 11.75
CA GLY A 64 9.47 -4.44 11.35
C GLY A 64 9.31 -4.81 9.90
N PHE A 65 8.38 -5.69 9.59
CA PHE A 65 8.20 -6.06 8.19
C PHE A 65 6.74 -6.15 7.78
N ALA A 66 6.52 -5.92 6.50
CA ALA A 66 5.22 -5.96 5.86
C ALA A 66 5.19 -6.98 4.73
N VAL A 67 4.03 -7.60 4.55
CA VAL A 67 3.75 -8.49 3.42
C VAL A 67 2.34 -8.21 2.87
N PRO A 68 2.10 -8.48 1.58
CA PRO A 68 0.78 -8.42 0.98
C PRO A 68 -0.04 -9.68 1.28
N GLY A 69 -1.36 -9.59 1.06
CA GLY A 69 -2.29 -10.72 1.12
C GLY A 69 -3.14 -10.77 2.39
N ALA A 70 -3.87 -11.86 2.57
CA ALA A 70 -4.67 -12.09 3.78
C ALA A 70 -3.76 -12.57 4.92
N ILE A 71 -3.60 -11.76 5.96
CA ILE A 71 -2.67 -12.05 7.05
C ILE A 71 -3.34 -12.02 8.43
N ASP A 72 -2.85 -12.86 9.32
CA ASP A 72 -3.17 -12.84 10.74
C ASP A 72 -2.04 -12.10 11.49
N GLU A 73 -2.25 -10.81 11.74
CA GLU A 73 -1.24 -9.96 12.39
C GLU A 73 -0.99 -10.38 13.85
N VAL A 74 -2.01 -10.93 14.52
CA VAL A 74 -1.92 -11.35 15.92
C VAL A 74 -1.01 -12.57 16.07
N HIS A 75 -1.22 -13.59 15.25
CA HIS A 75 -0.44 -14.82 15.30
C HIS A 75 0.81 -14.78 14.41
N GLY A 76 0.96 -13.77 13.55
CA GLY A 76 2.12 -13.62 12.67
C GLY A 76 2.13 -14.58 11.49
N VAL A 77 0.94 -14.91 10.96
CA VAL A 77 0.74 -15.91 9.92
C VAL A 77 0.22 -15.26 8.63
N VAL A 78 0.83 -15.55 7.50
CA VAL A 78 0.25 -15.27 6.20
C VAL A 78 -0.74 -16.38 5.86
N ARG A 79 -2.04 -16.09 5.90
CA ARG A 79 -3.09 -17.06 5.56
C ARG A 79 -3.08 -17.37 4.07
N TRP A 80 -2.92 -16.33 3.26
CA TRP A 80 -2.81 -16.46 1.81
C TRP A 80 -2.14 -15.23 1.18
N ALA A 81 -1.17 -15.47 0.30
CA ALA A 81 -0.55 -14.43 -0.54
C ALA A 81 -0.24 -15.01 -1.92
N GLY A 82 -1.05 -14.66 -2.93
CA GLY A 82 -0.95 -15.25 -4.27
C GLY A 82 0.36 -14.94 -4.97
N ASN A 83 0.86 -13.72 -4.86
CA ASN A 83 2.11 -13.27 -5.45
C ASN A 83 3.38 -13.86 -4.79
N LEU A 84 3.26 -14.40 -3.57
CA LEU A 84 4.31 -15.14 -2.86
C LEU A 84 4.07 -16.66 -2.88
N GLN A 85 2.92 -17.11 -3.37
CA GLN A 85 2.48 -18.51 -3.36
C GLN A 85 2.40 -19.10 -1.94
N TRP A 86 2.12 -18.25 -0.93
CA TRP A 86 2.07 -18.65 0.46
C TRP A 86 0.67 -19.03 0.91
N LYS A 87 0.61 -20.07 1.75
CA LYS A 87 -0.61 -20.51 2.41
C LYS A 87 -0.28 -20.99 3.83
N ASN A 88 -0.84 -20.31 4.84
CA ASN A 88 -0.65 -20.61 6.27
C ASN A 88 0.83 -20.60 6.70
N ILE A 89 1.60 -19.62 6.26
CA ILE A 89 3.02 -19.50 6.58
C ILE A 89 3.21 -18.70 7.87
N PRO A 90 3.85 -19.25 8.92
CA PRO A 90 4.11 -18.57 10.20
C PRO A 90 5.34 -17.64 10.07
N ILE A 91 5.27 -16.70 9.14
CA ILE A 91 6.43 -15.92 8.67
C ILE A 91 7.08 -15.10 9.79
N ARG A 92 6.31 -14.55 10.75
CA ARG A 92 6.90 -13.80 11.86
C ARG A 92 7.85 -14.68 12.69
N ALA A 93 7.42 -15.88 13.04
CA ALA A 93 8.27 -16.81 13.81
C ALA A 93 9.51 -17.24 13.03
N LEU A 94 9.41 -17.42 11.70
CA LEU A 94 10.55 -17.73 10.85
C LEU A 94 11.56 -16.58 10.82
N VAL A 95 11.09 -15.35 10.68
CA VAL A 95 11.95 -14.15 10.70
C VAL A 95 12.58 -13.94 12.08
N GLU A 96 11.82 -14.10 13.18
CA GLU A 96 12.37 -14.05 14.55
C GLU A 96 13.49 -15.08 14.75
N LYS A 97 13.28 -16.31 14.30
CA LYS A 97 14.28 -17.39 14.36
C LYS A 97 15.53 -17.07 13.53
N ALA A 98 15.35 -16.52 12.32
CA ALA A 98 16.46 -16.25 11.41
C ALA A 98 17.28 -15.01 11.81
N THR A 99 16.64 -13.98 12.33
CA THR A 99 17.29 -12.71 12.71
C THR A 99 17.76 -12.66 14.16
N HIS A 100 17.20 -13.49 15.04
CA HIS A 100 17.39 -13.42 16.50
C HIS A 100 17.02 -12.05 17.09
N LYS A 101 16.06 -11.35 16.49
CA LYS A 101 15.58 -10.02 16.90
C LYS A 101 14.09 -10.06 17.26
N PRO A 102 13.61 -9.12 18.09
CA PRO A 102 12.19 -8.83 18.19
C PRO A 102 11.62 -8.45 16.82
N VAL A 103 10.48 -9.03 16.45
CA VAL A 103 9.87 -8.81 15.14
C VAL A 103 8.46 -8.28 15.26
N ALA A 104 8.16 -7.20 14.57
CA ALA A 104 6.81 -6.70 14.30
C ALA A 104 6.37 -7.02 12.87
N PHE A 105 5.11 -7.38 12.70
CA PHE A 105 4.57 -7.87 11.44
C PHE A 105 3.21 -7.24 11.15
N LYS A 106 3.01 -6.75 9.94
CA LYS A 106 1.75 -6.14 9.52
C LYS A 106 1.54 -6.25 8.00
N HIS A 107 0.29 -6.05 7.55
CA HIS A 107 -0.05 -5.94 6.13
C HIS A 107 0.59 -4.68 5.51
N ASP A 108 1.06 -4.76 4.27
CA ASP A 108 1.76 -3.68 3.58
C ASP A 108 0.98 -2.36 3.54
N VAL A 109 -0.30 -2.39 3.13
CA VAL A 109 -1.15 -1.18 3.09
C VAL A 109 -1.44 -0.64 4.48
N ARG A 110 -1.71 -1.52 5.47
CA ARG A 110 -1.92 -1.09 6.86
C ARG A 110 -0.65 -0.53 7.49
N THR A 111 0.51 -1.01 7.07
CA THR A 111 1.80 -0.43 7.49
C THR A 111 1.96 1.00 6.95
N GLY A 112 1.60 1.25 5.69
CA GLY A 112 1.55 2.60 5.14
C GLY A 112 0.59 3.51 5.90
N MET A 113 -0.57 2.99 6.31
CA MET A 113 -1.52 3.73 7.14
C MET A 113 -0.96 4.07 8.52
N VAL A 114 -0.17 3.19 9.15
CA VAL A 114 0.53 3.49 10.42
C VAL A 114 1.38 4.76 10.28
N ALA A 115 2.15 4.87 9.20
CA ALA A 115 2.98 6.04 8.94
C ALA A 115 2.14 7.31 8.78
N GLU A 116 1.13 7.26 7.91
CA GLU A 116 0.30 8.42 7.59
C GLU A 116 -0.56 8.88 8.78
N GLN A 117 -1.08 7.95 9.59
CA GLN A 117 -1.85 8.27 10.78
C GLN A 117 -0.98 8.87 11.89
N ARG A 118 0.21 8.34 12.12
CA ARG A 118 1.04 8.78 13.24
C ARG A 118 1.84 10.05 12.95
N LYS A 119 2.32 10.23 11.72
CA LYS A 119 3.29 11.25 11.35
C LYS A 119 3.04 11.92 9.99
N GLY A 120 1.99 11.50 9.27
CA GLY A 120 1.74 11.93 7.91
C GLY A 120 0.40 12.65 7.71
N ALA A 121 -0.16 12.48 6.52
CA ALA A 121 -1.34 13.20 6.04
C ALA A 121 -2.65 12.87 6.77
N ALA A 122 -2.70 11.72 7.48
CA ALA A 122 -3.85 11.32 8.30
C ALA A 122 -3.66 11.63 9.81
N HIS A 123 -2.58 12.35 10.17
CA HIS A 123 -2.32 12.65 11.58
C HIS A 123 -3.42 13.54 12.19
N GLY A 124 -3.92 13.14 13.36
CA GLY A 124 -4.95 13.87 14.10
C GLY A 124 -6.40 13.52 13.72
N PHE A 125 -6.62 12.66 12.72
CA PHE A 125 -7.95 12.20 12.32
C PHE A 125 -8.27 10.83 12.94
N ASN A 126 -9.50 10.69 13.46
CA ASN A 126 -9.99 9.43 14.03
C ASN A 126 -10.72 8.54 13.02
N GLN A 127 -11.18 9.11 11.90
CA GLN A 127 -11.86 8.42 10.82
C GLN A 127 -11.11 8.71 9.52
N SER A 128 -10.22 7.83 9.09
CA SER A 128 -9.40 8.08 7.91
C SER A 128 -9.23 6.84 7.04
N ILE A 129 -8.99 7.07 5.74
CA ILE A 129 -8.77 6.02 4.76
C ILE A 129 -7.46 6.32 4.04
N PHE A 130 -6.59 5.33 3.95
CA PHE A 130 -5.38 5.37 3.13
C PHE A 130 -5.57 4.48 1.92
N ILE A 131 -5.39 5.02 0.72
CA ILE A 131 -5.58 4.33 -0.56
C ILE A 131 -4.29 4.41 -1.38
N PRO A 132 -3.36 3.45 -1.24
CA PRO A 132 -2.23 3.37 -2.15
C PRO A 132 -2.68 2.80 -3.50
N ILE A 133 -2.43 3.55 -4.57
CA ILE A 133 -2.70 3.15 -5.95
C ILE A 133 -1.37 2.89 -6.64
N GLY A 134 -1.06 1.61 -6.81
CA GLY A 134 0.17 1.12 -7.43
C GLY A 134 -0.15 0.10 -8.51
N THR A 135 0.62 -1.00 -8.56
CA THR A 135 0.32 -2.16 -9.42
C THR A 135 -1.08 -2.71 -9.14
N GLY A 136 -1.47 -2.73 -7.86
CA GLY A 136 -2.81 -3.05 -7.39
C GLY A 136 -3.50 -1.84 -6.77
N PHE A 137 -4.67 -2.07 -6.19
CA PHE A 137 -5.54 -1.09 -5.57
C PHE A 137 -6.10 -1.65 -4.26
N ALA A 138 -5.76 -1.03 -3.13
CA ALA A 138 -6.25 -1.47 -1.83
C ALA A 138 -6.48 -0.28 -0.89
N ALA A 139 -7.03 -0.52 0.30
CA ALA A 139 -7.19 0.51 1.33
C ALA A 139 -6.83 0.00 2.72
N ALA A 140 -6.52 0.93 3.61
CA ALA A 140 -6.51 0.71 5.05
C ALA A 140 -7.42 1.73 5.72
N PHE A 141 -8.11 1.30 6.77
CA PHE A 141 -9.13 2.09 7.46
C PHE A 141 -8.71 2.37 8.89
N VAL A 142 -8.85 3.62 9.31
CA VAL A 142 -8.86 4.01 10.72
C VAL A 142 -10.31 4.32 11.10
N ILE A 143 -10.82 3.64 12.11
CA ILE A 143 -12.15 3.83 12.67
C ILE A 143 -11.98 4.00 14.18
N ASP A 144 -12.45 5.13 14.72
CA ASP A 144 -12.31 5.51 16.13
C ASP A 144 -10.83 5.54 16.59
N GLY A 145 -9.95 6.04 15.72
CA GLY A 145 -8.51 6.13 15.97
C GLY A 145 -7.73 4.83 15.78
N GLU A 146 -8.41 3.70 15.50
CA GLU A 146 -7.83 2.36 15.42
C GLU A 146 -7.75 1.85 13.98
N ILE A 147 -6.60 1.34 13.56
CA ILE A 147 -6.46 0.67 12.26
C ILE A 147 -7.21 -0.66 12.29
N ARG A 148 -8.19 -0.82 11.43
CA ARG A 148 -9.03 -2.03 11.36
C ARG A 148 -8.46 -3.04 10.36
N SER A 149 -8.26 -4.27 10.83
CA SER A 149 -7.78 -5.39 10.00
C SER A 149 -8.90 -6.38 9.65
N SER A 150 -9.91 -6.50 10.53
CA SER A 150 -11.01 -7.48 10.39
C SER A 150 -10.44 -8.87 10.06
N ASP A 151 -9.61 -9.39 10.94
CA ASP A 151 -8.87 -10.66 10.79
C ASP A 151 -8.02 -10.76 9.51
N GLY A 152 -7.61 -9.60 8.97
CA GLY A 152 -6.78 -9.52 7.78
C GLY A 152 -7.54 -9.37 6.46
N TYR A 153 -8.89 -9.36 6.49
CA TYR A 153 -9.70 -9.31 5.27
C TYR A 153 -10.16 -7.90 4.86
N ALA A 154 -10.03 -6.89 5.73
CA ALA A 154 -10.42 -5.53 5.39
C ALA A 154 -9.42 -4.88 4.43
N GLY A 155 -9.94 -4.16 3.43
CA GLY A 155 -9.13 -3.28 2.58
C GLY A 155 -9.05 -3.67 1.11
N GLU A 156 -9.58 -4.81 0.70
CA GLU A 156 -9.55 -5.31 -0.69
C GLU A 156 -10.52 -4.55 -1.62
N ILE A 157 -10.55 -3.21 -1.51
CA ILE A 157 -11.46 -2.34 -2.28
C ILE A 157 -11.19 -2.38 -3.79
N GLY A 158 -10.00 -2.76 -4.21
CA GLY A 158 -9.68 -2.98 -5.62
C GLY A 158 -10.57 -4.03 -6.29
N HIS A 159 -11.14 -4.95 -5.51
CA HIS A 159 -12.02 -6.00 -5.99
C HIS A 159 -13.51 -5.71 -5.85
N VAL A 160 -13.87 -4.47 -5.44
CA VAL A 160 -15.26 -3.98 -5.52
C VAL A 160 -15.63 -3.79 -6.98
N ASN A 161 -16.82 -4.28 -7.36
CA ASN A 161 -17.35 -4.05 -8.70
C ASN A 161 -17.89 -2.62 -8.79
N VAL A 162 -17.21 -1.80 -9.58
CA VAL A 162 -17.61 -0.40 -9.86
C VAL A 162 -18.32 -0.25 -11.21
N GLY A 163 -18.47 -1.34 -11.94
CA GLY A 163 -19.08 -1.40 -13.27
C GLY A 163 -18.06 -1.63 -14.39
N GLY A 164 -18.57 -1.93 -15.57
CA GLY A 164 -17.74 -2.15 -16.74
C GLY A 164 -17.38 -3.61 -17.03
N PRO A 165 -16.90 -3.91 -18.24
CA PRO A 165 -16.69 -5.28 -18.71
C PRO A 165 -15.27 -5.84 -18.43
N ARG A 166 -14.34 -5.04 -17.84
CA ARG A 166 -12.93 -5.44 -17.73
C ARG A 166 -12.75 -6.62 -16.79
N ALA A 167 -12.11 -7.67 -17.29
CA ALA A 167 -11.75 -8.85 -16.51
C ALA A 167 -10.70 -8.50 -15.44
N CYS A 168 -10.87 -9.07 -14.25
CA CYS A 168 -9.95 -8.94 -13.13
C CYS A 168 -9.24 -10.27 -12.85
N VAL A 169 -8.01 -10.21 -12.39
CA VAL A 169 -7.22 -11.39 -11.97
C VAL A 169 -7.91 -12.22 -10.86
N CYS A 170 -8.85 -11.62 -10.13
CA CYS A 170 -9.65 -12.36 -9.13
C CYS A 170 -10.74 -13.24 -9.72
N GLY A 171 -10.88 -13.30 -11.04
CA GLY A 171 -11.88 -14.11 -11.76
C GLY A 171 -13.23 -13.42 -12.00
N LYS A 172 -13.41 -12.18 -11.53
CA LYS A 172 -14.61 -11.36 -11.79
C LYS A 172 -14.34 -10.34 -12.90
N SER A 173 -15.36 -9.57 -13.27
CA SER A 173 -15.24 -8.39 -14.14
C SER A 173 -15.75 -7.14 -13.41
N GLY A 174 -15.32 -5.96 -13.88
CA GLY A 174 -15.75 -4.67 -13.36
C GLY A 174 -15.10 -4.27 -12.01
N CYS A 175 -14.04 -4.95 -11.58
CA CYS A 175 -13.30 -4.57 -10.39
C CYS A 175 -12.57 -3.23 -10.59
N LEU A 176 -12.56 -2.38 -9.56
CA LEU A 176 -11.86 -1.08 -9.54
C LEU A 176 -10.39 -1.21 -9.96
N GLU A 177 -9.68 -2.22 -9.46
CA GLU A 177 -8.27 -2.46 -9.76
C GLU A 177 -8.02 -2.69 -11.26
N ALA A 178 -8.91 -3.40 -11.93
CA ALA A 178 -8.80 -3.68 -13.37
C ALA A 178 -9.01 -2.44 -14.26
N ILE A 179 -9.44 -1.32 -13.67
CA ILE A 179 -9.71 -0.06 -14.37
C ILE A 179 -8.73 1.03 -13.93
N SER A 180 -8.49 1.16 -12.63
CA SER A 180 -7.90 2.36 -12.03
C SER A 180 -6.56 2.12 -11.32
N SER A 181 -6.02 0.88 -11.29
CA SER A 181 -4.64 0.68 -10.83
C SER A 181 -3.62 1.22 -11.85
N ALA A 182 -2.39 1.49 -11.41
CA ALA A 182 -1.33 1.96 -12.31
C ALA A 182 -1.09 0.99 -13.48
N LEU A 183 -1.14 -0.32 -13.20
CA LEU A 183 -1.02 -1.36 -14.23
C LEU A 183 -2.21 -1.35 -15.19
N ALA A 184 -3.43 -1.19 -14.67
CA ALA A 184 -4.63 -1.14 -15.49
C ALA A 184 -4.63 0.09 -16.39
N ILE A 185 -4.28 1.27 -15.90
CA ILE A 185 -4.14 2.50 -16.68
C ILE A 185 -3.17 2.29 -17.85
N SER A 186 -1.98 1.70 -17.58
CA SER A 186 -0.99 1.40 -18.62
C SER A 186 -1.53 0.42 -19.67
N ASN A 187 -2.15 -0.68 -19.24
CA ASN A 187 -2.73 -1.67 -20.14
C ASN A 187 -3.87 -1.10 -20.98
N ASN A 188 -4.76 -0.31 -20.36
CA ASN A 188 -5.90 0.30 -21.04
C ASN A 188 -5.43 1.30 -22.12
N TYR A 189 -4.38 2.07 -21.83
CA TYR A 189 -3.79 2.97 -22.82
C TYR A 189 -3.14 2.19 -23.97
N ARG A 190 -2.38 1.13 -23.66
CA ARG A 190 -1.76 0.28 -24.68
C ARG A 190 -2.79 -0.38 -25.59
N GLU A 191 -3.90 -0.88 -25.05
CA GLU A 191 -5.00 -1.46 -25.83
C GLU A 191 -5.61 -0.47 -26.82
N LYS A 192 -5.76 0.80 -26.42
CA LYS A 192 -6.39 1.85 -27.24
C LYS A 192 -5.42 2.50 -28.22
N SER A 193 -4.17 2.72 -27.82
CA SER A 193 -3.18 3.51 -28.60
C SER A 193 -2.15 2.65 -29.34
N GLY A 194 -1.95 1.39 -28.94
CA GLY A 194 -0.86 0.55 -29.41
C GLY A 194 0.51 0.93 -28.84
N LYS A 195 0.60 1.89 -27.89
CA LYS A 195 1.85 2.39 -27.31
C LYS A 195 1.97 1.95 -25.85
N ASP A 196 3.19 1.64 -25.42
CA ASP A 196 3.51 1.33 -24.03
C ASP A 196 3.95 2.60 -23.30
N LEU A 197 3.11 3.07 -22.35
CA LEU A 197 3.42 4.15 -21.44
C LEU A 197 3.12 3.70 -19.99
N THR A 198 3.89 4.20 -19.06
CA THR A 198 3.59 4.09 -17.63
C THR A 198 2.40 4.98 -17.27
N SER A 199 1.73 4.70 -16.16
CA SER A 199 0.63 5.55 -15.67
C SER A 199 1.05 7.02 -15.48
N ALA A 200 2.29 7.27 -15.07
CA ALA A 200 2.81 8.64 -14.92
C ALA A 200 2.98 9.36 -16.28
N GLU A 201 3.49 8.64 -17.29
CA GLU A 201 3.62 9.18 -18.65
C GLU A 201 2.26 9.40 -19.30
N ILE A 202 1.25 8.56 -18.99
CA ILE A 202 -0.12 8.73 -19.47
C ILE A 202 -0.75 10.00 -18.87
N VAL A 203 -0.55 10.25 -17.57
CA VAL A 203 -1.00 11.51 -16.94
C VAL A 203 -0.35 12.70 -17.62
N ALA A 204 0.96 12.68 -17.83
CA ALA A 204 1.67 13.76 -18.52
C ALA A 204 1.21 13.96 -19.97
N ALA A 205 0.95 12.88 -20.70
CA ALA A 205 0.39 12.94 -22.06
C ALA A 205 -1.04 13.52 -22.08
N ALA A 206 -1.87 13.14 -21.11
CA ALA A 206 -3.22 13.68 -20.96
C ALA A 206 -3.20 15.20 -20.70
N GLU A 207 -2.29 15.68 -19.85
CA GLU A 207 -2.07 17.10 -19.59
C GLU A 207 -1.60 17.87 -20.86
N GLN A 208 -0.86 17.20 -21.73
CA GLN A 208 -0.39 17.73 -23.02
C GLN A 208 -1.43 17.62 -24.16
N GLY A 209 -2.61 17.09 -23.89
CA GLY A 209 -3.72 17.03 -24.85
C GLY A 209 -3.82 15.75 -25.67
N ASP A 210 -3.10 14.66 -25.31
CA ASP A 210 -3.32 13.35 -25.93
C ASP A 210 -4.73 12.85 -25.58
N ALA A 211 -5.61 12.78 -26.57
CA ALA A 211 -7.01 12.44 -26.38
C ALA A 211 -7.21 11.02 -25.82
N THR A 212 -6.39 10.05 -26.24
CA THR A 212 -6.46 8.68 -25.73
C THR A 212 -6.01 8.60 -24.26
N ALA A 213 -4.96 9.35 -23.91
CA ALA A 213 -4.48 9.43 -22.52
C ALA A 213 -5.54 10.12 -21.63
N GLN A 214 -6.17 11.20 -22.12
CA GLN A 214 -7.27 11.86 -21.40
C GLN A 214 -8.46 10.92 -21.17
N GLU A 215 -8.86 10.16 -22.18
CA GLU A 215 -9.96 9.19 -22.05
C GLU A 215 -9.65 8.15 -20.98
N VAL A 216 -8.47 7.53 -21.03
CA VAL A 216 -8.05 6.49 -20.06
C VAL A 216 -7.91 7.05 -18.65
N TRP A 217 -7.31 8.23 -18.51
CA TRP A 217 -7.14 8.86 -17.22
C TRP A 217 -8.47 9.28 -16.59
N ASN A 218 -9.35 9.91 -17.39
CA ASN A 218 -10.66 10.34 -16.93
C ASN A 218 -11.54 9.14 -16.51
N GLU A 219 -11.49 8.02 -17.26
CA GLU A 219 -12.16 6.78 -16.89
C GLU A 219 -11.65 6.26 -15.54
N ALA A 220 -10.33 6.18 -15.36
CA ALA A 220 -9.73 5.72 -14.10
C ALA A 220 -10.13 6.61 -12.91
N VAL A 221 -10.05 7.93 -13.05
CA VAL A 221 -10.42 8.89 -12.00
C VAL A 221 -11.91 8.83 -11.68
N HIS A 222 -12.78 8.69 -12.70
CA HIS A 222 -14.21 8.52 -12.50
C HIS A 222 -14.52 7.30 -11.60
N PHE A 223 -13.94 6.15 -11.89
CA PHE A 223 -14.19 4.94 -11.07
C PHE A 223 -13.55 4.99 -9.69
N ILE A 224 -12.43 5.71 -9.52
CA ILE A 224 -11.94 6.07 -8.18
C ILE A 224 -13.00 6.90 -7.45
N GLY A 225 -13.61 7.89 -8.12
CA GLY A 225 -14.71 8.70 -7.59
C GLY A 225 -15.88 7.84 -7.10
N VAL A 226 -16.34 6.88 -7.92
CA VAL A 226 -17.41 5.93 -7.54
C VAL A 226 -17.04 5.14 -6.28
N ALA A 227 -15.81 4.63 -6.22
CA ALA A 227 -15.36 3.85 -5.06
C ALA A 227 -15.28 4.67 -3.78
N ILE A 228 -14.73 5.89 -3.84
CA ILE A 228 -14.63 6.75 -2.65
C ILE A 228 -15.99 7.27 -2.21
N GLU A 229 -16.94 7.52 -3.12
CA GLU A 229 -18.35 7.87 -2.78
C GLU A 229 -18.99 6.73 -1.95
N MET A 230 -18.78 5.46 -2.34
CA MET A 230 -19.26 4.32 -1.55
C MET A 230 -18.61 4.27 -0.17
N LEU A 231 -17.29 4.50 -0.08
CA LEU A 231 -16.58 4.52 1.19
C LEU A 231 -17.02 5.69 2.07
N ILE A 232 -17.26 6.87 1.51
CA ILE A 232 -17.76 8.04 2.22
C ILE A 232 -19.16 7.76 2.80
N THR A 233 -20.04 7.18 1.99
CA THR A 233 -21.40 6.86 2.42
C THR A 233 -21.43 5.76 3.49
N THR A 234 -20.47 4.84 3.47
CA THR A 234 -20.42 3.70 4.40
C THR A 234 -19.68 4.00 5.69
N LEU A 235 -18.56 4.73 5.63
CA LEU A 235 -17.61 4.90 6.73
C LEU A 235 -17.50 6.34 7.23
N ALA A 236 -18.04 7.30 6.50
CA ALA A 236 -18.00 8.73 6.82
C ALA A 236 -16.59 9.23 7.27
N PRO A 237 -15.53 9.03 6.46
CA PRO A 237 -14.20 9.44 6.84
C PRO A 237 -14.09 10.96 6.97
N GLU A 238 -13.11 11.41 7.76
CA GLU A 238 -12.72 12.83 7.87
C GLU A 238 -11.70 13.19 6.80
N VAL A 239 -10.84 12.23 6.44
CA VAL A 239 -9.80 12.38 5.43
C VAL A 239 -9.60 11.09 4.63
N ILE A 240 -9.34 11.24 3.33
CA ILE A 240 -8.89 10.17 2.43
C ILE A 240 -7.51 10.55 1.93
N VAL A 241 -6.53 9.68 2.18
CA VAL A 241 -5.13 9.89 1.81
C VAL A 241 -4.76 8.97 0.65
N PHE A 242 -4.37 9.53 -0.47
CA PHE A 242 -3.93 8.80 -1.65
C PHE A 242 -2.42 8.59 -1.65
N GLY A 243 -1.98 7.34 -1.73
CA GLY A 243 -0.58 6.94 -1.82
C GLY A 243 -0.28 6.19 -3.12
N GLY A 244 0.91 5.57 -3.17
CA GLY A 244 1.35 4.81 -4.33
C GLY A 244 1.80 5.66 -5.52
N GLY A 245 2.05 4.99 -6.65
CA GLY A 245 2.60 5.64 -7.85
C GLY A 245 1.65 6.66 -8.49
N VAL A 246 0.36 6.33 -8.52
CA VAL A 246 -0.68 7.18 -9.14
C VAL A 246 -0.90 8.48 -8.36
N SER A 247 -0.69 8.50 -7.05
CA SER A 247 -0.83 9.73 -6.26
C SER A 247 0.16 10.84 -6.64
N LYS A 248 1.25 10.49 -7.36
CA LYS A 248 2.20 11.48 -7.90
C LYS A 248 1.58 12.42 -8.95
N ALA A 249 0.42 12.07 -9.50
CA ALA A 249 -0.37 12.96 -10.35
C ALA A 249 -0.85 14.21 -9.60
N GLY A 250 -0.80 14.22 -8.25
CA GLY A 250 -1.12 15.40 -7.46
C GLY A 250 -2.48 15.98 -7.78
N ASN A 251 -2.50 17.24 -8.22
CA ASN A 251 -3.73 17.94 -8.51
C ASN A 251 -4.51 17.35 -9.70
N SER A 252 -3.84 16.70 -10.67
CA SER A 252 -4.50 16.00 -11.78
C SER A 252 -5.31 14.79 -11.33
N LEU A 253 -5.04 14.28 -10.10
CA LEU A 253 -5.88 13.28 -9.42
C LEU A 253 -6.92 13.95 -8.52
N LEU A 254 -6.50 14.89 -7.65
CA LEU A 254 -7.36 15.42 -6.60
C LEU A 254 -8.47 16.32 -7.13
N ALA A 255 -8.16 17.26 -8.02
CA ALA A 255 -9.16 18.23 -8.48
C ALA A 255 -10.37 17.58 -9.18
N PRO A 256 -10.24 16.61 -10.11
CA PRO A 256 -11.40 15.94 -10.67
C PRO A 256 -12.15 15.07 -9.67
N LEU A 257 -11.47 14.48 -8.65
CA LEU A 257 -12.15 13.76 -7.57
C LEU A 257 -12.92 14.72 -6.66
N GLU A 258 -12.36 15.86 -6.31
CA GLU A 258 -13.07 16.90 -5.56
C GLU A 258 -14.33 17.35 -6.29
N LYS A 259 -14.20 17.65 -7.61
CA LYS A 259 -15.35 17.98 -8.43
C LYS A 259 -16.39 16.86 -8.46
N TYR A 260 -15.95 15.61 -8.63
CA TYR A 260 -16.87 14.45 -8.61
C TYR A 260 -17.67 14.42 -7.31
N LEU A 261 -17.02 14.62 -6.16
CA LEU A 261 -17.67 14.60 -4.86
C LEU A 261 -18.60 15.81 -4.66
N ASP A 262 -18.24 17.00 -5.15
CA ASP A 262 -19.09 18.18 -5.09
C ASP A 262 -20.40 17.98 -5.87
N ASP A 263 -20.34 17.29 -7.00
CA ASP A 263 -21.50 17.01 -7.84
C ASP A 263 -22.39 15.87 -7.26
N ARG A 264 -21.88 15.03 -6.35
CA ARG A 264 -22.54 13.78 -5.91
C ARG A 264 -22.95 13.75 -4.44
N LEU A 265 -22.15 14.34 -3.55
CA LEU A 265 -22.47 14.35 -2.13
C LEU A 265 -23.55 15.39 -1.82
N THR A 266 -24.53 15.00 -1.01
CA THR A 266 -25.64 15.88 -0.64
C THR A 266 -25.71 16.15 0.87
N PHE A 267 -25.73 15.10 1.70
CA PHE A 267 -25.77 15.17 3.16
C PHE A 267 -24.60 14.48 3.84
N GLN A 268 -23.85 13.69 3.08
CA GLN A 268 -22.69 12.98 3.62
C GLN A 268 -21.59 13.98 4.04
N ARG A 269 -20.81 13.59 5.07
CA ARG A 269 -19.61 14.36 5.41
C ARG A 269 -18.67 14.39 4.20
N ARG A 270 -18.24 15.59 3.84
CA ARG A 270 -17.21 15.79 2.81
C ARG A 270 -15.84 15.56 3.45
N PRO A 271 -15.08 14.52 3.08
CA PRO A 271 -13.73 14.33 3.60
C PRO A 271 -12.75 15.30 2.95
N GLU A 272 -11.65 15.56 3.63
CA GLU A 272 -10.47 16.12 2.99
C GLU A 272 -9.81 15.06 2.09
N LEU A 273 -9.40 15.46 0.88
CA LEU A 273 -8.60 14.61 0.00
C LEU A 273 -7.14 15.06 0.08
N ARG A 274 -6.23 14.16 0.42
CA ARG A 274 -4.80 14.47 0.59
C ARG A 274 -3.92 13.48 -0.14
N ILE A 275 -2.74 13.94 -0.56
CA ILE A 275 -1.65 13.07 -1.01
C ILE A 275 -0.85 12.61 0.21
N ALA A 276 -0.42 11.36 0.21
CA ALA A 276 0.39 10.75 1.26
C ALA A 276 1.68 11.55 1.49
N HIS A 277 1.94 11.87 2.76
CA HIS A 277 3.12 12.64 3.16
C HIS A 277 4.42 11.86 2.87
N PHE A 278 4.45 10.57 3.18
CA PHE A 278 5.63 9.74 2.99
C PHE A 278 5.75 9.17 1.57
N GLY A 279 4.73 9.31 0.73
CA GLY A 279 4.74 8.81 -0.65
C GLY A 279 5.14 7.33 -0.72
N SER A 280 6.21 7.04 -1.49
CA SER A 280 6.73 5.67 -1.63
C SER A 280 7.45 5.12 -0.38
N ALA A 281 7.74 5.97 0.61
CA ALA A 281 8.38 5.56 1.86
C ALA A 281 7.39 5.21 2.98
N ALA A 282 6.07 5.36 2.76
CA ALA A 282 5.05 5.11 3.78
C ALA A 282 5.16 3.71 4.39
N GLY A 283 5.32 2.66 3.56
CA GLY A 283 5.54 1.30 4.03
C GLY A 283 6.79 1.15 4.90
N THR A 284 7.92 1.72 4.45
CA THR A 284 9.19 1.70 5.19
C THR A 284 9.07 2.39 6.55
N ILE A 285 8.52 3.60 6.59
CA ILE A 285 8.33 4.35 7.84
C ILE A 285 7.35 3.63 8.76
N GLY A 286 6.28 3.07 8.22
CA GLY A 286 5.34 2.27 9.00
C GLY A 286 5.97 1.01 9.58
N CYS A 287 6.79 0.27 8.82
CA CYS A 287 7.58 -0.86 9.32
C CYS A 287 8.50 -0.44 10.47
N ALA A 288 9.18 0.70 10.34
CA ALA A 288 10.01 1.22 11.41
C ALA A 288 9.21 1.55 12.67
N LEU A 289 8.07 2.21 12.52
CA LEU A 289 7.19 2.56 13.66
C LEU A 289 6.72 1.33 14.42
N ILE A 290 6.24 0.28 13.73
CA ILE A 290 5.81 -0.95 14.41
C ILE A 290 6.98 -1.71 15.04
N ALA A 291 8.20 -1.62 14.48
CA ALA A 291 9.39 -2.20 15.10
C ALA A 291 9.76 -1.46 16.38
N PHE A 292 9.71 -0.12 16.39
CA PHE A 292 9.93 0.66 17.62
C PHE A 292 8.89 0.38 18.69
N ASP A 293 7.60 0.20 18.31
CA ASP A 293 6.57 -0.23 19.27
C ASP A 293 6.93 -1.57 19.92
N ARG A 294 7.45 -2.52 19.13
CA ARG A 294 7.79 -3.87 19.60
C ARG A 294 8.88 -3.91 20.66
N ILE A 295 9.79 -2.94 20.65
CA ILE A 295 10.88 -2.85 21.67
C ILE A 295 10.52 -1.91 22.82
N ASN A 296 9.42 -1.17 22.73
CA ASN A 296 8.92 -0.30 23.81
C ASN A 296 7.78 -0.94 24.61
N SER A 297 7.23 -2.08 24.13
CA SER A 297 6.19 -2.88 24.80
C SER A 297 6.81 -3.98 25.65
#